data_4b54ceeb48666628286b948f7331750c
#
_entry.id   4b54ceeb48666628286b948f7331750c
#
_cell.length_a   1.000
_cell.length_b   1.000
_cell.length_c   1.000
_cell.angle_alpha   90.00
_cell.angle_beta   90.00
_cell.angle_gamma   90.00
#
_symmetry.space_group_name_H-M   'P 1'
#
loop_
_entity.id
_entity.type
_entity.pdbx_description
1 polymer ?
#
loop_
_entity_poly.entity_id
_entity_poly.type
_entity_poly.pdbx_seq_one_letter_code
_entity_poly.pdbx_strand_id
1 'polypeptide(L)'
;MKNRVFVFFVLLFLFSCKEEKIEFVQSRAIPALILIKNPPKSDSLLKTQIIDFLQANNSGKKYFSFYRYTSNTYYFLENKEETTGGFSQNALYDYLEDELAFFLVSKCKKDTTKLVGRFHFYGNAGLEGSKREIDTLIYHCK
;
A
#
# COMPACT_ATOMS: atom_id res chain seq x y z
N MET A 1 -36.47 -9.82 -36.78
CA MET A 1 -36.23 -8.73 -35.83
C MET A 1 -35.78 -9.18 -34.42
N LYS A 2 -36.03 -10.42 -33.99
CA LYS A 2 -35.65 -10.91 -32.64
C LYS A 2 -34.11 -11.05 -32.37
N ASN A 3 -33.29 -11.31 -33.39
CA ASN A 3 -31.85 -11.52 -33.20
C ASN A 3 -31.04 -10.23 -33.03
N ARG A 4 -31.52 -9.07 -33.45
CA ARG A 4 -30.80 -7.79 -33.30
C ARG A 4 -30.89 -7.24 -31.87
N VAL A 5 -31.95 -7.52 -31.14
CA VAL A 5 -32.13 -7.07 -29.76
C VAL A 5 -31.24 -7.88 -28.81
N PHE A 6 -31.01 -9.15 -29.09
CA PHE A 6 -30.16 -10.01 -28.24
C PHE A 6 -28.68 -9.63 -28.32
N VAL A 7 -28.18 -9.25 -29.52
CA VAL A 7 -26.81 -8.78 -29.72
C VAL A 7 -26.57 -7.46 -29.00
N PHE A 8 -27.55 -6.57 -28.94
CA PHE A 8 -27.44 -5.29 -28.24
C PHE A 8 -27.37 -5.48 -26.71
N PHE A 9 -28.12 -6.44 -26.18
CA PHE A 9 -28.08 -6.77 -24.74
C PHE A 9 -26.72 -7.38 -24.33
N VAL A 10 -26.15 -8.27 -25.15
CA VAL A 10 -24.83 -8.88 -24.87
C VAL A 10 -23.71 -7.83 -24.92
N LEU A 11 -23.78 -6.84 -25.83
CA LEU A 11 -22.82 -5.74 -25.89
C LEU A 11 -22.87 -4.81 -24.66
N LEU A 12 -24.04 -4.61 -24.03
CA LEU A 12 -24.17 -3.80 -22.83
C LEU A 12 -23.51 -4.44 -21.59
N PHE A 13 -23.43 -5.77 -21.53
CA PHE A 13 -22.74 -6.46 -20.43
C PHE A 13 -21.21 -6.43 -20.53
N LEU A 14 -20.65 -6.16 -21.71
CA LEU A 14 -19.19 -6.11 -21.91
C LEU A 14 -18.55 -4.78 -21.44
N PHE A 15 -19.35 -3.75 -21.17
CA PHE A 15 -18.84 -2.43 -20.74
C PHE A 15 -18.96 -2.20 -19.22
N SER A 16 -19.35 -3.20 -18.43
CA SER A 16 -19.62 -3.02 -16.99
C SER A 16 -18.46 -3.44 -16.06
N CYS A 17 -17.28 -3.73 -16.56
CA CYS A 17 -16.09 -3.83 -15.71
C CYS A 17 -15.48 -2.43 -15.51
N LYS A 18 -16.05 -1.62 -14.63
CA LYS A 18 -15.31 -0.51 -14.03
C LYS A 18 -14.26 -1.15 -13.12
N GLU A 19 -13.00 -1.12 -13.53
CA GLU A 19 -11.89 -1.36 -12.59
C GLU A 19 -12.05 -0.34 -11.46
N GLU A 20 -12.26 -0.84 -10.25
CA GLU A 20 -12.34 0.01 -9.08
C GLU A 20 -11.00 0.71 -8.93
N LYS A 21 -11.04 2.03 -8.84
CA LYS A 21 -9.83 2.84 -8.70
C LYS A 21 -9.15 2.53 -7.37
N ILE A 22 -7.83 2.35 -7.38
CA ILE A 22 -7.03 2.25 -6.16
C ILE A 22 -7.25 3.49 -5.27
N GLU A 23 -7.41 3.27 -3.98
CA GLU A 23 -7.57 4.33 -2.99
C GLU A 23 -6.57 4.11 -1.85
N PHE A 24 -5.80 5.14 -1.52
CA PHE A 24 -4.89 5.17 -0.38
C PHE A 24 -5.57 5.88 0.79
N VAL A 25 -5.78 5.16 1.88
CA VAL A 25 -6.47 5.67 3.07
C VAL A 25 -5.52 5.64 4.25
N GLN A 26 -5.21 6.80 4.80
CA GLN A 26 -4.37 6.89 6.00
C GLN A 26 -5.15 6.43 7.22
N SER A 27 -4.56 5.52 8.01
CA SER A 27 -5.12 5.10 9.29
C SER A 27 -5.23 6.27 10.26
N ARG A 28 -6.35 6.34 10.98
CA ARG A 28 -6.54 7.30 12.08
C ARG A 28 -5.82 6.86 13.35
N ALA A 29 -5.68 5.55 13.54
CA ALA A 29 -5.03 4.94 14.68
C ALA A 29 -3.51 5.02 14.57
N ILE A 30 -2.95 4.67 13.41
CA ILE A 30 -1.50 4.61 13.16
C ILE A 30 -1.15 5.54 11.99
N PRO A 31 -0.63 6.76 12.24
CA PRO A 31 -0.42 7.77 11.20
C PRO A 31 0.55 7.38 10.08
N ALA A 32 1.40 6.37 10.31
CA ALA A 32 2.33 5.85 9.31
C ALA A 32 1.77 4.67 8.50
N LEU A 33 0.58 4.17 8.88
CA LEU A 33 -0.12 3.08 8.18
C LEU A 33 -1.02 3.65 7.11
N ILE A 34 -0.84 3.14 5.89
CA ILE A 34 -1.68 3.41 4.72
C ILE A 34 -2.39 2.13 4.34
N LEU A 35 -3.71 2.17 4.33
CA LEU A 35 -4.54 1.07 3.85
C LEU A 35 -4.85 1.29 2.36
N ILE A 36 -4.65 0.25 1.54
CA ILE A 36 -4.89 0.29 0.10
C ILE A 36 -6.18 -0.47 -0.22
N LYS A 37 -7.20 0.25 -0.67
CA LYS A 37 -8.42 -0.33 -1.24
C LYS A 37 -8.21 -0.61 -2.73
N ASN A 38 -8.80 -1.70 -3.20
CA ASN A 38 -8.77 -2.12 -4.60
C ASN A 38 -7.34 -2.13 -5.20
N PRO A 39 -6.37 -2.81 -4.55
CA PRO A 39 -5.03 -2.91 -5.10
C PRO A 39 -5.08 -3.60 -6.47
N PRO A 40 -4.37 -3.09 -7.50
CA PRO A 40 -4.35 -3.72 -8.80
C PRO A 40 -3.74 -5.12 -8.69
N LYS A 41 -4.23 -6.07 -9.52
CA LYS A 41 -3.70 -7.44 -9.57
C LYS A 41 -2.25 -7.52 -10.05
N SER A 42 -1.82 -6.54 -10.85
CA SER A 42 -0.44 -6.43 -11.34
C SER A 42 0.46 -5.85 -10.27
N ASP A 43 1.45 -6.61 -9.80
CA ASP A 43 2.44 -6.16 -8.82
C ASP A 43 3.27 -4.98 -9.36
N SER A 44 3.59 -4.96 -10.65
CA SER A 44 4.31 -3.84 -11.28
C SER A 44 3.51 -2.55 -11.20
N LEU A 45 2.20 -2.60 -11.48
CA LEU A 45 1.32 -1.44 -11.40
C LEU A 45 1.14 -1.00 -9.94
N LEU A 46 0.92 -1.94 -9.02
CA LEU A 46 0.82 -1.66 -7.58
C LEU A 46 2.08 -0.97 -7.05
N LYS A 47 3.26 -1.49 -7.40
CA LYS A 47 4.56 -0.93 -7.03
C LYS A 47 4.70 0.52 -7.50
N THR A 48 4.40 0.78 -8.77
CA THR A 48 4.46 2.14 -9.35
C THR A 48 3.55 3.09 -8.59
N GLN A 49 2.29 2.71 -8.35
CA GLN A 49 1.33 3.56 -7.66
C GLN A 49 1.71 3.86 -6.21
N ILE A 50 2.32 2.90 -5.49
CA ILE A 50 2.83 3.15 -4.13
C ILE A 50 4.03 4.12 -4.17
N ILE A 51 4.94 3.98 -5.14
CA ILE A 51 6.08 4.89 -5.30
C ILE A 51 5.59 6.31 -5.62
N ASP A 52 4.62 6.47 -6.52
CA ASP A 52 4.02 7.76 -6.84
C ASP A 52 3.36 8.41 -5.62
N PHE A 53 2.65 7.60 -4.82
CA PHE A 53 2.08 8.05 -3.54
C PHE A 53 3.17 8.55 -2.57
N LEU A 54 4.26 7.78 -2.42
CA LEU A 54 5.39 8.17 -1.56
C LEU A 54 6.05 9.47 -2.03
N GLN A 55 6.26 9.65 -3.34
CA GLN A 55 6.85 10.86 -3.90
C GLN A 55 5.98 12.10 -3.65
N ALA A 56 4.65 11.93 -3.74
CA ALA A 56 3.69 13.02 -3.50
C ALA A 56 3.52 13.37 -2.01
N ASN A 57 3.74 12.40 -1.09
CA ASN A 57 3.37 12.54 0.33
C ASN A 57 4.55 12.44 1.31
N ASN A 58 5.81 12.34 0.83
CA ASN A 58 6.99 12.15 1.66
C ASN A 58 7.47 13.46 2.32
N SER A 59 6.60 14.19 2.97
CA SER A 59 6.90 15.42 3.70
C SER A 59 7.51 15.13 5.08
N GLY A 60 8.74 14.57 5.13
CA GLY A 60 9.51 14.43 6.37
C GLY A 60 9.14 13.23 7.25
N LYS A 61 8.22 12.35 6.84
CA LYS A 61 7.93 11.12 7.57
C LYS A 61 9.08 10.11 7.44
N LYS A 62 9.42 9.44 8.55
CA LYS A 62 10.55 8.50 8.59
C LYS A 62 10.21 7.13 8.04
N TYR A 63 8.95 6.73 8.05
CA TYR A 63 8.50 5.43 7.55
C TYR A 63 7.03 5.48 7.14
N PHE A 64 6.65 4.52 6.27
CA PHE A 64 5.28 4.19 5.92
C PHE A 64 5.16 2.67 5.83
N SER A 65 4.05 2.11 6.32
CA SER A 65 3.62 0.74 6.08
C SER A 65 2.37 0.74 5.21
N PHE A 66 2.35 -0.08 4.17
CA PHE A 66 1.24 -0.21 3.23
C PHE A 66 0.60 -1.56 3.39
N TYR A 67 -0.65 -1.57 3.80
CA TYR A 67 -1.43 -2.79 4.02
C TYR A 67 -2.64 -2.82 3.10
N ARG A 68 -3.06 -4.02 2.71
CA ARG A 68 -4.32 -4.23 2.02
C ARG A 68 -5.48 -3.87 2.95
N TYR A 69 -6.48 -3.15 2.42
CA TYR A 69 -7.72 -2.91 3.14
C TYR A 69 -8.57 -4.19 3.10
N THR A 70 -8.67 -4.88 4.23
CA THR A 70 -9.47 -6.10 4.41
C THR A 70 -10.41 -5.92 5.60
N SER A 71 -11.30 -6.90 5.83
CA SER A 71 -12.12 -6.93 7.04
C SER A 71 -11.27 -6.93 8.33
N ASN A 72 -10.05 -7.47 8.26
CA ASN A 72 -9.14 -7.53 9.39
C ASN A 72 -8.40 -6.20 9.62
N THR A 73 -7.98 -5.54 8.53
CA THR A 73 -7.18 -4.31 8.61
C THR A 73 -8.02 -3.04 8.74
N TYR A 74 -9.33 -3.05 8.40
CA TYR A 74 -10.17 -1.84 8.50
C TYR A 74 -10.27 -1.30 9.93
N TYR A 75 -10.10 -2.16 10.93
CA TYR A 75 -10.09 -1.79 12.35
C TYR A 75 -9.10 -0.66 12.64
N PHE A 76 -7.91 -0.68 12.02
CA PHE A 76 -6.88 0.36 12.19
C PHE A 76 -7.30 1.72 11.61
N LEU A 77 -8.31 1.75 10.75
CA LEU A 77 -8.87 2.97 10.21
C LEU A 77 -9.82 3.65 11.20
N GLU A 78 -10.61 2.88 11.93
CA GLU A 78 -11.71 3.36 12.76
C GLU A 78 -11.28 3.68 14.20
N ASN A 79 -10.33 2.93 14.77
CA ASN A 79 -9.97 3.05 16.18
C ASN A 79 -8.87 4.11 16.42
N LYS A 80 -9.31 5.30 16.82
CA LYS A 80 -8.43 6.42 17.16
C LYS A 80 -7.88 6.35 18.60
N GLU A 81 -8.54 5.60 19.50
CA GLU A 81 -8.28 5.68 20.94
C GLU A 81 -7.22 4.70 21.45
N GLU A 82 -6.89 3.63 20.71
CA GLU A 82 -5.97 2.59 21.17
C GLU A 82 -4.48 2.83 20.84
N THR A 83 -4.13 4.03 20.33
CA THR A 83 -2.75 4.33 19.87
C THR A 83 -1.76 4.62 21.01
N THR A 84 -2.20 4.72 22.25
CA THR A 84 -1.37 5.18 23.37
C THR A 84 -0.51 4.10 24.01
N GLY A 85 -0.62 2.83 23.61
CA GLY A 85 0.02 1.72 24.29
C GLY A 85 0.93 0.80 23.48
N GLY A 86 1.28 1.10 22.23
CA GLY A 86 2.07 0.17 21.40
C GLY A 86 1.30 -1.08 20.94
N PHE A 87 0.07 -1.27 21.42
CA PHE A 87 -0.78 -2.40 21.12
C PHE A 87 -1.14 -2.49 19.62
N SER A 88 -1.45 -1.35 19.02
CA SER A 88 -1.86 -1.30 17.62
C SER A 88 -0.74 -1.64 16.63
N GLN A 89 0.53 -1.34 16.96
CA GLN A 89 1.67 -1.76 16.12
C GLN A 89 1.93 -3.27 16.25
N ASN A 90 1.82 -3.83 17.45
CA ASN A 90 1.99 -5.26 17.65
C ASN A 90 0.89 -6.07 16.94
N ALA A 91 -0.34 -5.56 16.91
CA ALA A 91 -1.44 -6.20 16.20
C ALA A 91 -1.21 -6.29 14.67
N LEU A 92 -0.41 -5.40 14.07
CA LEU A 92 -0.05 -5.51 12.64
C LEU A 92 0.78 -6.74 12.33
N TYR A 93 1.55 -7.27 13.27
CA TYR A 93 2.33 -8.50 13.08
C TYR A 93 1.44 -9.74 12.85
N ASP A 94 0.18 -9.68 13.28
CA ASP A 94 -0.79 -10.76 13.04
C ASP A 94 -1.36 -10.74 11.61
N TYR A 95 -1.04 -9.69 10.81
CA TYR A 95 -1.56 -9.48 9.44
C TYR A 95 -0.46 -9.25 8.41
N LEU A 96 0.69 -9.91 8.56
CA LEU A 96 1.84 -9.75 7.65
C LEU A 96 1.53 -10.20 6.21
N GLU A 97 0.56 -11.07 6.03
CA GLU A 97 0.02 -11.45 4.71
C GLU A 97 -0.63 -10.30 3.94
N ASP A 98 -1.14 -9.30 4.68
CA ASP A 98 -1.75 -8.09 4.11
C ASP A 98 -0.74 -6.95 3.92
N GLU A 99 0.52 -7.09 4.36
CA GLU A 99 1.56 -6.08 4.16
C GLU A 99 2.07 -6.12 2.72
N LEU A 100 1.75 -5.09 1.94
CA LEU A 100 2.09 -4.97 0.52
C LEU A 100 3.44 -4.32 0.28
N ALA A 101 3.83 -3.39 1.16
CA ALA A 101 5.10 -2.67 1.09
C ALA A 101 5.44 -1.95 2.40
N PHE A 102 6.74 -1.66 2.56
CA PHE A 102 7.26 -0.87 3.67
C PHE A 102 8.32 0.12 3.18
N PHE A 103 8.25 1.36 3.63
CA PHE A 103 9.23 2.39 3.33
C PHE A 103 9.86 2.92 4.61
N LEU A 104 11.20 3.01 4.63
CA LEU A 104 11.96 3.49 5.76
C LEU A 104 13.04 4.47 5.32
N VAL A 105 13.11 5.64 5.97
CA VAL A 105 14.20 6.60 5.85
C VAL A 105 15.14 6.45 7.05
N SER A 106 16.42 6.26 6.78
CA SER A 106 17.47 6.14 7.78
C SER A 106 18.64 7.08 7.48
N LYS A 107 19.49 7.31 8.47
CA LYS A 107 20.75 8.03 8.27
C LYS A 107 21.77 7.16 7.56
N CYS A 108 22.64 7.77 6.74
CA CYS A 108 23.75 7.07 6.13
C CYS A 108 24.79 6.65 7.16
N LYS A 109 25.41 5.47 6.99
CA LYS A 109 26.37 4.93 7.95
C LYS A 109 27.64 5.78 8.08
N LYS A 110 28.11 6.37 6.96
CA LYS A 110 29.35 7.16 6.91
C LYS A 110 29.15 8.64 7.20
N ASP A 111 27.96 9.16 6.92
CA ASP A 111 27.62 10.57 7.10
C ASP A 111 26.18 10.68 7.61
N THR A 112 26.04 10.85 8.91
CA THR A 112 24.74 10.88 9.59
C THR A 112 23.92 12.14 9.32
N THR A 113 24.48 13.13 8.59
CA THR A 113 23.74 14.30 8.10
C THR A 113 22.93 13.97 6.84
N LYS A 114 23.26 12.88 6.17
CA LYS A 114 22.62 12.42 4.94
C LYS A 114 21.64 11.29 5.20
N LEU A 115 20.67 11.12 4.28
CA LEU A 115 19.58 10.17 4.41
C LEU A 115 19.59 9.14 3.28
N VAL A 116 19.09 7.95 3.59
CA VAL A 116 18.76 6.90 2.62
C VAL A 116 17.35 6.40 2.89
N GLY A 117 16.52 6.41 1.85
CA GLY A 117 15.16 5.88 1.88
C GLY A 117 15.10 4.54 1.14
N ARG A 118 14.70 3.47 1.84
CA ARG A 118 14.55 2.13 1.28
C ARG A 118 13.08 1.77 1.21
N PHE A 119 12.68 1.32 0.05
CA PHE A 119 11.36 0.82 -0.23
C PHE A 119 11.43 -0.70 -0.37
N HIS A 120 10.71 -1.39 0.49
CA HIS A 120 10.58 -2.84 0.51
C HIS A 120 9.23 -3.18 -0.08
N PHE A 121 9.21 -3.89 -1.20
CA PHE A 121 7.99 -4.28 -1.89
C PHE A 121 7.75 -5.78 -1.74
N TYR A 122 6.56 -6.15 -1.33
CA TYR A 122 6.11 -7.54 -1.12
C TYR A 122 5.06 -7.95 -2.15
N GLY A 123 4.38 -6.99 -2.78
CA GLY A 123 3.35 -7.23 -3.77
C GLY A 123 2.07 -7.81 -3.20
N ASN A 124 1.24 -8.35 -4.09
CA ASN A 124 -0.05 -8.93 -3.71
C ASN A 124 0.05 -10.22 -2.89
N ALA A 125 1.21 -10.87 -2.85
CA ALA A 125 1.44 -12.05 -2.02
C ALA A 125 1.67 -11.71 -0.52
N GLY A 126 1.90 -10.43 -0.19
CA GLY A 126 2.22 -9.98 1.15
C GLY A 126 3.62 -10.36 1.61
N LEU A 127 3.99 -9.95 2.83
CA LEU A 127 5.34 -10.18 3.38
C LEU A 127 5.71 -11.66 3.47
N GLU A 128 4.77 -12.53 3.84
CA GLU A 128 5.02 -13.96 4.04
C GLU A 128 5.15 -14.75 2.74
N GLY A 129 4.44 -14.32 1.68
CA GLY A 129 4.35 -15.05 0.41
C GLY A 129 5.29 -14.55 -0.69
N SER A 130 6.03 -13.46 -0.48
CA SER A 130 6.75 -12.76 -1.54
C SER A 130 8.25 -12.97 -1.55
N LYS A 131 8.86 -12.81 -2.75
CA LYS A 131 10.27 -12.47 -2.87
C LYS A 131 10.40 -10.97 -2.61
N ARG A 132 10.98 -10.63 -1.46
CA ARG A 132 11.20 -9.23 -1.06
C ARG A 132 12.06 -8.49 -2.07
N GLU A 133 11.52 -7.45 -2.70
CA GLU A 133 12.27 -6.51 -3.52
C GLU A 133 12.62 -5.27 -2.70
N ILE A 134 13.85 -4.75 -2.85
CA ILE A 134 14.30 -3.56 -2.13
C ILE A 134 14.82 -2.54 -3.12
N ASP A 135 14.16 -1.38 -3.19
CA ASP A 135 14.57 -0.24 -3.98
C ASP A 135 15.08 0.91 -3.09
N THR A 136 16.02 1.69 -3.60
CA THR A 136 16.47 2.91 -2.96
C THR A 136 15.83 4.10 -3.64
N LEU A 137 14.85 4.73 -2.97
CA LEU A 137 14.12 5.90 -3.51
C LEU A 137 14.80 7.23 -3.16
N ILE A 138 15.52 7.30 -2.02
CA ILE A 138 16.30 8.44 -1.58
C ILE A 138 17.73 7.95 -1.34
N TYR A 139 18.70 8.57 -1.98
CA TYR A 139 20.10 8.18 -1.81
C TYR A 139 21.03 9.40 -1.76
N HIS A 140 21.48 9.75 -0.58
CA HIS A 140 22.44 10.83 -0.33
C HIS A 140 23.77 10.33 0.27
N CYS A 141 23.93 9.01 0.41
CA CYS A 141 25.10 8.38 1.02
C CYS A 141 26.28 8.27 0.01
N LYS A 142 26.79 9.39 -0.48
CA LYS A 142 28.00 9.41 -1.32
C LYS A 142 29.26 9.45 -0.46
#